data_86ee2d4667ed796810184f60925f12fa
#
_entry.id   86ee2d4667ed796810184f60925f12fa
#
_cell.length_a   1.000
_cell.length_b   1.000
_cell.length_c   1.000
_cell.angle_alpha   90.00
_cell.angle_beta   90.00
_cell.angle_gamma   90.00
#
_symmetry.space_group_name_H-M   'P 1'
#
loop_
_entity.id
_entity.type
_entity.pdbx_description
1 polymer ?
#
loop_
_entity_poly.entity_id
_entity_poly.type
_entity_poly.pdbx_seq_one_letter_code
_entity_poly.pdbx_strand_id
1 'polypeptide(L)'
;NYIHEWLFHKMAKELGIIGLNYKFIKVSINGTDRGLYALEEGFGKELIERSKRRNGPIFSFHEELSENAFGNWYQDNTNLEVYNKRYWNKKENYQILKSASNKLNNFFLGNEKLENAFDTEKWASYLAICDLLYTYHGTYAKSVRYYYNPIIGKFEPVSFDGHRGRNHPNFNKLNKDYNNQIILDYLYNHDDNFFPDTALGWLNLFFLNKDKKLNENFYKLYIEKLELVTSDNFLNTFLSSRKKEINQINSHIYSDYYLFDNLLTRGPGFYYFSKKDLEHRAKTIRTKIRTESNNYPEYIQAGIENNKLIIKNYLRHEHYASIIVKELICEFDNIYSLKKL
;
A
#
# COMPACT_ATOMS: atom_id res chain seq x y z
N ASN A 1 -14.30 -9.03 -6.43
CA ASN A 1 -12.91 -8.72 -6.71
C ASN A 1 -11.95 -9.89 -6.79
N TYR A 2 -12.45 -11.00 -7.03
CA TYR A 2 -11.90 -12.33 -7.23
C TYR A 2 -10.39 -12.41 -7.53
N ILE A 3 -9.99 -12.20 -8.79
CA ILE A 3 -8.59 -12.39 -9.19
C ILE A 3 -7.65 -11.31 -8.66
N HIS A 4 -8.15 -10.08 -8.44
CA HIS A 4 -7.31 -8.98 -7.95
C HIS A 4 -6.83 -9.23 -6.53
N GLU A 5 -7.66 -9.78 -5.66
CA GLU A 5 -7.29 -10.15 -4.31
C GLU A 5 -6.30 -11.32 -4.28
N TRP A 6 -6.52 -12.32 -5.15
CA TRP A 6 -5.56 -13.38 -5.35
C TRP A 6 -4.19 -12.84 -5.81
N LEU A 7 -4.17 -11.92 -6.78
CA LEU A 7 -2.94 -11.25 -7.24
C LEU A 7 -2.25 -10.48 -6.12
N PHE A 8 -3.04 -9.76 -5.32
CA PHE A 8 -2.55 -8.99 -4.18
C PHE A 8 -1.80 -9.88 -3.19
N HIS A 9 -2.41 -10.99 -2.77
CA HIS A 9 -1.74 -11.95 -1.88
C HIS A 9 -0.50 -12.60 -2.51
N LYS A 10 -0.53 -12.90 -3.80
CA LYS A 10 0.63 -13.47 -4.50
C LYS A 10 1.77 -12.45 -4.60
N MET A 11 1.46 -11.19 -4.89
CA MET A 11 2.47 -10.13 -5.01
C MET A 11 3.04 -9.76 -3.63
N ALA A 12 2.20 -9.72 -2.59
CA ALA A 12 2.66 -9.57 -1.21
C ALA A 12 3.70 -10.64 -0.83
N LYS A 13 3.43 -11.92 -1.12
CA LYS A 13 4.36 -13.03 -0.87
C LYS A 13 5.67 -12.88 -1.63
N GLU A 14 5.63 -12.43 -2.88
CA GLU A 14 6.82 -12.17 -3.70
C GLU A 14 7.75 -11.13 -3.08
N LEU A 15 7.16 -10.13 -2.44
CA LEU A 15 7.89 -9.06 -1.74
C LEU A 15 8.19 -9.38 -0.27
N GLY A 16 8.01 -10.63 0.15
CA GLY A 16 8.29 -11.06 1.52
C GLY A 16 7.30 -10.55 2.57
N ILE A 17 6.13 -10.06 2.15
CA ILE A 17 5.02 -9.67 3.01
C ILE A 17 4.18 -10.91 3.36
N ILE A 18 3.57 -10.93 4.53
CA ILE A 18 2.66 -12.00 4.93
C ILE A 18 1.40 -11.92 4.06
N GLY A 19 1.24 -12.90 3.18
CA GLY A 19 0.09 -13.02 2.28
C GLY A 19 -0.76 -14.24 2.62
N LEU A 20 -2.09 -14.07 2.63
CA LEU A 20 -3.02 -15.15 2.87
C LEU A 20 -2.99 -16.19 1.74
N ASN A 21 -3.34 -17.44 2.04
CA ASN A 21 -3.71 -18.39 1.00
C ASN A 21 -5.13 -18.06 0.54
N TYR A 22 -5.24 -17.85 -0.75
CA TYR A 22 -6.48 -17.47 -1.40
C TYR A 22 -6.71 -18.40 -2.59
N LYS A 23 -7.82 -19.10 -2.64
CA LYS A 23 -8.14 -20.11 -3.65
C LYS A 23 -9.57 -19.93 -4.16
N PHE A 24 -9.78 -20.34 -5.40
CA PHE A 24 -11.12 -20.45 -5.94
C PHE A 24 -11.59 -21.91 -5.89
N ILE A 25 -12.78 -22.12 -5.36
CA ILE A 25 -13.40 -23.43 -5.22
C ILE A 25 -14.85 -23.40 -5.71
N LYS A 26 -15.31 -24.51 -6.32
CA LYS A 26 -16.74 -24.71 -6.56
C LYS A 26 -17.40 -25.21 -5.29
N VAL A 27 -18.52 -24.62 -4.96
CA VAL A 27 -19.28 -24.92 -3.74
C VAL A 27 -20.63 -25.51 -4.11
N SER A 28 -20.98 -26.63 -3.46
CA SER A 28 -22.32 -27.20 -3.51
C SER A 28 -22.87 -27.29 -2.09
N ILE A 29 -24.12 -26.87 -1.89
CA ILE A 29 -24.82 -26.93 -0.61
C ILE A 29 -26.10 -27.74 -0.79
N ASN A 30 -26.21 -28.84 -0.07
CA ASN A 30 -27.35 -29.76 -0.15
C ASN A 30 -27.64 -30.23 -1.60
N GLY A 31 -26.59 -30.52 -2.37
CA GLY A 31 -26.68 -30.95 -3.75
C GLY A 31 -26.92 -29.84 -4.77
N THR A 32 -27.11 -28.59 -4.33
CA THR A 32 -27.32 -27.44 -5.21
C THR A 32 -26.00 -26.78 -5.47
N ASP A 33 -25.60 -26.62 -6.74
CA ASP A 33 -24.39 -25.89 -7.14
C ASP A 33 -24.58 -24.39 -6.79
N ARG A 34 -23.61 -23.82 -6.09
CA ARG A 34 -23.54 -22.42 -5.70
C ARG A 34 -22.49 -21.61 -6.49
N GLY A 35 -21.85 -22.26 -7.45
CA GLY A 35 -20.84 -21.64 -8.29
C GLY A 35 -19.48 -21.48 -7.62
N LEU A 36 -18.72 -20.51 -8.09
CA LEU A 36 -17.34 -20.23 -7.69
C LEU A 36 -17.26 -19.34 -6.45
N TYR A 37 -16.57 -19.81 -5.44
CA TYR A 37 -16.30 -19.08 -4.19
C TYR A 37 -14.81 -18.89 -3.98
N ALA A 38 -14.48 -17.82 -3.29
CA ALA A 38 -13.13 -17.63 -2.75
C ALA A 38 -13.03 -18.30 -1.36
N LEU A 39 -11.99 -19.09 -1.19
CA LEU A 39 -11.56 -19.63 0.09
C LEU A 39 -10.31 -18.90 0.55
N GLU A 40 -10.47 -18.11 1.59
CA GLU A 40 -9.41 -17.30 2.18
C GLU A 40 -8.95 -17.88 3.51
N GLU A 41 -7.62 -17.82 3.75
CA GLU A 41 -7.00 -18.25 5.00
C GLU A 41 -7.30 -17.25 6.13
N GLY A 42 -7.59 -17.77 7.32
CA GLY A 42 -7.80 -16.93 8.50
C GLY A 42 -6.48 -16.47 9.15
N PHE A 43 -6.62 -15.51 10.09
CA PHE A 43 -5.49 -14.99 10.86
C PHE A 43 -5.17 -15.91 12.04
N GLY A 44 -4.08 -16.64 11.95
CA GLY A 44 -3.67 -17.61 12.95
C GLY A 44 -2.18 -17.89 12.94
N LYS A 45 -1.79 -18.76 13.87
CA LYS A 45 -0.40 -19.24 14.01
C LYS A 45 0.10 -19.86 12.70
N GLU A 46 -0.74 -20.62 12.03
CA GLU A 46 -0.43 -21.37 10.80
C GLU A 46 -0.03 -20.41 9.67
N LEU A 47 -0.73 -19.30 9.52
CA LEU A 47 -0.40 -18.24 8.57
C LEU A 47 1.02 -17.70 8.83
N ILE A 48 1.32 -17.42 10.09
CA ILE A 48 2.58 -16.79 10.50
C ILE A 48 3.75 -17.76 10.33
N GLU A 49 3.62 -19.00 10.77
CA GLU A 49 4.67 -20.03 10.65
C GLU A 49 4.92 -20.42 9.19
N ARG A 50 3.87 -20.57 8.39
CA ARG A 50 3.98 -20.78 6.94
C ARG A 50 4.71 -19.62 6.26
N SER A 51 4.54 -18.41 6.74
CA SER A 51 5.26 -17.22 6.27
C SER A 51 6.69 -17.13 6.82
N LYS A 52 7.21 -18.19 7.45
CA LYS A 52 8.55 -18.30 8.02
C LYS A 52 8.82 -17.24 9.11
N ARG A 53 7.83 -17.00 9.94
CA ARG A 53 7.91 -16.08 11.09
C ARG A 53 7.55 -16.80 12.38
N ARG A 54 8.07 -16.28 13.49
CA ARG A 54 7.68 -16.76 14.82
C ARG A 54 6.27 -16.27 15.14
N ASN A 55 5.46 -17.14 15.76
CA ASN A 55 4.12 -16.75 16.19
C ASN A 55 4.15 -15.45 17.01
N GLY A 56 3.33 -14.51 16.64
CA GLY A 56 3.20 -13.17 17.23
C GLY A 56 1.78 -12.63 17.05
N PRO A 57 1.34 -11.67 17.87
CA PRO A 57 0.00 -11.13 17.80
C PRO A 57 -0.22 -10.33 16.50
N ILE A 58 -1.43 -10.47 15.94
CA ILE A 58 -1.93 -9.67 14.82
C ILE A 58 -2.97 -8.71 15.38
N PHE A 59 -2.80 -7.42 15.10
CA PHE A 59 -3.71 -6.37 15.50
C PHE A 59 -4.50 -5.84 14.32
N SER A 60 -5.69 -5.32 14.61
CA SER A 60 -6.51 -4.53 13.70
C SER A 60 -7.17 -3.39 14.47
N PHE A 61 -7.69 -2.40 13.77
CA PHE A 61 -8.61 -1.46 14.37
C PHE A 61 -10.00 -2.09 14.49
N HIS A 62 -10.73 -1.69 15.53
CA HIS A 62 -12.13 -2.08 15.68
C HIS A 62 -12.95 -1.49 14.53
N GLU A 63 -13.74 -2.31 13.84
CA GLU A 63 -14.42 -1.91 12.61
C GLU A 63 -15.37 -0.71 12.79
N GLU A 64 -16.17 -0.72 13.85
CA GLU A 64 -17.16 0.33 14.12
C GLU A 64 -16.55 1.66 14.56
N LEU A 65 -15.33 1.64 15.10
CA LEU A 65 -14.67 2.80 15.67
C LEU A 65 -13.60 3.39 14.75
N SER A 66 -13.19 2.64 13.72
CA SER A 66 -12.07 3.01 12.85
C SER A 66 -12.39 4.16 11.88
N GLU A 67 -13.66 4.40 11.58
CA GLU A 67 -14.07 5.46 10.66
C GLU A 67 -13.94 6.86 11.26
N ASN A 68 -13.95 6.97 12.61
CA ASN A 68 -13.88 8.23 13.33
C ASN A 68 -12.55 8.42 14.11
N ALA A 69 -11.64 7.46 14.05
CA ALA A 69 -10.52 7.36 14.98
C ALA A 69 -9.34 8.29 14.68
N PHE A 70 -9.28 8.92 13.51
CA PHE A 70 -8.05 9.57 13.03
C PHE A 70 -8.15 11.08 12.82
N GLY A 71 -9.18 11.73 13.35
CA GLY A 71 -9.29 13.20 13.34
C GLY A 71 -8.13 13.91 14.06
N ASN A 72 -7.56 13.27 15.08
CA ASN A 72 -6.31 13.68 15.73
C ASN A 72 -5.32 12.52 15.67
N TRP A 73 -4.27 12.60 14.88
CA TRP A 73 -3.37 11.52 14.50
C TRP A 73 -2.63 10.84 15.62
N TYR A 74 -2.30 11.56 16.66
CA TYR A 74 -1.57 11.06 17.81
C TYR A 74 -2.54 10.93 18.99
N GLN A 75 -3.42 9.94 18.95
CA GLN A 75 -4.36 9.64 20.02
C GLN A 75 -4.02 8.33 20.71
N ASP A 76 -4.43 8.23 21.95
CA ASP A 76 -4.52 6.94 22.63
C ASP A 76 -5.51 6.06 21.87
N ASN A 77 -5.00 5.07 21.15
CA ASN A 77 -5.82 4.25 20.30
C ASN A 77 -6.29 3.00 21.03
N THR A 78 -7.26 3.21 21.91
CA THR A 78 -7.93 2.16 22.67
C THR A 78 -8.74 1.19 21.79
N ASN A 79 -8.82 1.47 20.49
CA ASN A 79 -9.66 0.76 19.53
C ASN A 79 -8.92 -0.39 18.81
N LEU A 80 -7.77 -0.79 19.32
CA LEU A 80 -7.02 -1.92 18.77
C LEU A 80 -7.57 -3.25 19.30
N GLU A 81 -7.80 -4.15 18.37
CA GLU A 81 -8.14 -5.54 18.66
C GLU A 81 -6.98 -6.46 18.30
N VAL A 82 -6.86 -7.56 19.04
CA VAL A 82 -5.90 -8.62 18.77
C VAL A 82 -6.62 -9.91 18.39
N TYR A 83 -6.21 -10.53 17.30
CA TYR A 83 -6.69 -11.85 16.90
C TYR A 83 -6.25 -12.90 17.90
N ASN A 84 -7.12 -13.89 18.16
CA ASN A 84 -6.87 -14.94 19.17
C ASN A 84 -6.60 -14.39 20.58
N LYS A 85 -7.35 -13.37 21.00
CA LYS A 85 -7.22 -12.71 22.31
C LYS A 85 -7.09 -13.69 23.48
N ARG A 86 -7.87 -14.80 23.46
CA ARG A 86 -7.80 -15.84 24.50
C ARG A 86 -6.42 -16.51 24.59
N TYR A 87 -5.77 -16.75 23.46
CA TYR A 87 -4.43 -17.33 23.39
C TYR A 87 -3.38 -16.35 23.91
N TRP A 88 -3.44 -15.10 23.50
CA TRP A 88 -2.47 -14.08 23.88
C TRP A 88 -2.60 -13.63 25.33
N ASN A 89 -3.77 -13.75 25.95
CA ASN A 89 -3.99 -13.43 27.37
C ASN A 89 -3.54 -14.55 28.33
N LYS A 90 -3.09 -15.71 27.82
CA LYS A 90 -2.48 -16.72 28.68
C LYS A 90 -1.16 -16.22 29.24
N LYS A 91 -0.85 -16.63 30.48
CA LYS A 91 0.34 -16.18 31.22
C LYS A 91 1.64 -16.32 30.43
N GLU A 92 1.80 -17.42 29.71
CA GLU A 92 2.97 -17.73 28.88
C GLU A 92 3.15 -16.82 27.65
N ASN A 93 2.07 -16.23 27.13
CA ASN A 93 2.07 -15.41 25.92
C ASN A 93 1.93 -13.91 26.21
N TYR A 94 1.46 -13.58 27.42
CA TYR A 94 1.06 -12.22 27.78
C TYR A 94 2.18 -11.20 27.66
N GLN A 95 3.42 -11.58 27.91
CA GLN A 95 4.56 -10.66 27.81
C GLN A 95 4.77 -10.19 26.36
N ILE A 96 4.58 -11.07 25.37
CA ILE A 96 4.69 -10.72 23.95
C ILE A 96 3.54 -9.76 23.57
N LEU A 97 2.31 -10.07 23.99
CA LEU A 97 1.15 -9.20 23.76
C LEU A 97 1.37 -7.82 24.37
N LYS A 98 1.79 -7.75 25.64
CA LYS A 98 2.05 -6.50 26.36
C LYS A 98 3.12 -5.65 25.66
N SER A 99 4.22 -6.28 25.26
CA SER A 99 5.31 -5.59 24.54
C SER A 99 4.81 -5.03 23.21
N ALA A 100 4.07 -5.82 22.44
CA ALA A 100 3.50 -5.39 21.18
C ALA A 100 2.50 -4.25 21.35
N SER A 101 1.54 -4.39 22.28
CA SER A 101 0.52 -3.37 22.55
C SER A 101 1.16 -2.05 23.00
N ASN A 102 2.12 -2.10 23.91
CA ASN A 102 2.82 -0.90 24.37
C ASN A 102 3.57 -0.20 23.25
N LYS A 103 4.26 -0.96 22.38
CA LYS A 103 4.98 -0.38 21.26
C LYS A 103 4.03 0.29 20.27
N LEU A 104 2.91 -0.35 19.94
CA LEU A 104 1.92 0.18 19.01
C LEU A 104 1.23 1.43 19.58
N ASN A 105 0.86 1.40 20.86
CA ASN A 105 0.29 2.57 21.54
C ASN A 105 1.29 3.72 21.61
N ASN A 106 2.55 3.46 21.97
CA ASN A 106 3.58 4.50 21.98
C ASN A 106 3.78 5.13 20.61
N PHE A 107 3.69 4.34 19.55
CA PHE A 107 3.74 4.88 18.19
C PHE A 107 2.54 5.80 17.90
N PHE A 108 1.32 5.36 18.18
CA PHE A 108 0.12 6.18 17.97
C PHE A 108 0.09 7.45 18.85
N LEU A 109 0.68 7.40 20.04
CA LEU A 109 0.89 8.59 20.90
C LEU A 109 2.06 9.46 20.42
N GLY A 110 2.77 9.05 19.36
CA GLY A 110 3.94 9.75 18.86
C GLY A 110 5.16 9.69 19.76
N ASN A 111 5.23 8.74 20.68
CA ASN A 111 6.37 8.52 21.59
C ASN A 111 7.39 7.52 21.02
N GLU A 112 7.07 6.87 19.90
CA GLU A 112 7.95 5.93 19.20
C GLU A 112 8.11 6.37 17.74
N LYS A 113 9.32 6.19 17.19
CA LYS A 113 9.60 6.47 15.77
C LYS A 113 9.07 5.36 14.87
N LEU A 114 8.68 5.72 13.65
CA LEU A 114 8.19 4.78 12.65
C LEU A 114 9.18 3.62 12.45
N GLU A 115 10.44 3.93 12.24
CA GLU A 115 11.49 2.95 11.92
C GLU A 115 11.77 1.97 13.07
N ASN A 116 11.45 2.35 14.32
CA ASN A 116 11.60 1.49 15.48
C ASN A 116 10.38 0.58 15.67
N ALA A 117 9.19 1.09 15.34
CA ALA A 117 7.94 0.36 15.53
C ALA A 117 7.60 -0.55 14.34
N PHE A 118 7.96 -0.15 13.12
CA PHE A 118 7.52 -0.82 11.89
C PHE A 118 8.69 -1.28 11.02
N ASP A 119 8.50 -2.38 10.31
CA ASP A 119 9.35 -2.80 9.19
C ASP A 119 9.00 -1.93 7.97
N THR A 120 9.63 -0.77 7.87
CA THR A 120 9.31 0.25 6.88
C THR A 120 9.46 -0.25 5.45
N GLU A 121 10.41 -1.15 5.18
CA GLU A 121 10.61 -1.77 3.87
C GLU A 121 9.36 -2.56 3.42
N LYS A 122 8.82 -3.38 4.33
CA LYS A 122 7.62 -4.17 4.02
C LYS A 122 6.38 -3.30 3.92
N TRP A 123 6.27 -2.27 4.76
CA TRP A 123 5.14 -1.33 4.68
C TRP A 123 5.17 -0.50 3.40
N ALA A 124 6.32 0.01 3.00
CA ALA A 124 6.46 0.71 1.72
C ALA A 124 6.10 -0.21 0.53
N SER A 125 6.56 -1.46 0.56
CA SER A 125 6.22 -2.47 -0.44
C SER A 125 4.72 -2.79 -0.47
N TYR A 126 4.09 -2.89 0.72
CA TYR A 126 2.65 -3.11 0.86
C TYR A 126 1.83 -1.98 0.22
N LEU A 127 2.16 -0.73 0.54
CA LEU A 127 1.48 0.43 -0.04
C LEU A 127 1.71 0.54 -1.55
N ALA A 128 2.90 0.21 -2.02
CA ALA A 128 3.21 0.22 -3.45
C ALA A 128 2.40 -0.82 -4.25
N ILE A 129 2.18 -2.02 -3.72
CA ILE A 129 1.30 -3.01 -4.39
C ILE A 129 -0.18 -2.62 -4.29
N CYS A 130 -0.59 -1.94 -3.22
CA CYS A 130 -1.94 -1.40 -3.14
C CYS A 130 -2.20 -0.38 -4.25
N ASP A 131 -1.24 0.50 -4.53
CA ASP A 131 -1.32 1.44 -5.63
C ASP A 131 -1.34 0.76 -7.00
N LEU A 132 -0.42 -0.18 -7.22
CA LEU A 132 -0.33 -0.87 -8.51
C LEU A 132 -1.61 -1.64 -8.84
N LEU A 133 -2.19 -2.33 -7.86
CA LEU A 133 -3.37 -3.18 -8.04
C LEU A 133 -4.70 -2.48 -7.80
N TYR A 134 -4.70 -1.21 -7.39
CA TYR A 134 -5.90 -0.49 -6.91
C TYR A 134 -6.60 -1.17 -5.73
N THR A 135 -5.85 -1.82 -4.87
CA THR A 135 -6.38 -2.54 -3.72
C THR A 135 -6.46 -1.64 -2.48
N TYR A 136 -6.98 -0.43 -2.65
CA TYR A 136 -7.04 0.57 -1.57
C TYR A 136 -7.91 0.15 -0.39
N HIS A 137 -8.85 -0.77 -0.59
CA HIS A 137 -9.64 -1.28 0.52
C HIS A 137 -8.77 -1.93 1.60
N GLY A 138 -7.70 -2.62 1.19
CA GLY A 138 -6.69 -3.15 2.11
C GLY A 138 -5.93 -2.09 2.91
N THR A 139 -5.96 -0.82 2.49
CA THR A 139 -5.35 0.30 3.23
C THR A 139 -6.32 1.03 4.14
N TYR A 140 -7.61 0.70 4.13
CA TYR A 140 -8.56 1.30 5.07
C TYR A 140 -8.26 0.85 6.50
N ALA A 141 -8.43 1.75 7.48
CA ALA A 141 -8.14 1.47 8.89
C ALA A 141 -8.78 0.15 9.38
N LYS A 142 -10.02 -0.11 8.99
CA LYS A 142 -10.74 -1.35 9.32
C LYS A 142 -10.14 -2.62 8.70
N SER A 143 -9.42 -2.48 7.59
CA SER A 143 -8.87 -3.61 6.82
C SER A 143 -7.39 -3.84 7.07
N VAL A 144 -6.65 -2.84 7.55
CA VAL A 144 -5.22 -2.96 7.79
C VAL A 144 -4.93 -3.93 8.94
N ARG A 145 -3.89 -4.76 8.78
CA ARG A 145 -3.48 -5.78 9.77
C ARG A 145 -2.01 -5.60 10.10
N TYR A 146 -1.71 -5.56 11.40
CA TYR A 146 -0.39 -5.34 11.97
C TYR A 146 0.08 -6.61 12.68
N TYR A 147 0.97 -7.37 12.07
CA TYR A 147 1.61 -8.51 12.74
C TYR A 147 2.84 -8.02 13.49
N TYR A 148 2.90 -8.25 14.80
CA TYR A 148 4.11 -8.02 15.58
C TYR A 148 5.06 -9.19 15.47
N ASN A 149 6.24 -8.95 14.88
CA ASN A 149 7.30 -9.94 14.80
C ASN A 149 8.15 -9.89 16.09
N PRO A 150 8.04 -10.90 16.98
CA PRO A 150 8.74 -10.85 18.27
C PRO A 150 10.27 -11.04 18.15
N ILE A 151 10.79 -11.44 16.98
CA ILE A 151 12.23 -11.59 16.77
C ILE A 151 12.89 -10.25 16.52
N ILE A 152 12.28 -9.40 15.70
CA ILE A 152 12.83 -8.09 15.36
C ILE A 152 12.19 -6.94 16.13
N GLY A 153 11.13 -7.24 16.91
CA GLY A 153 10.42 -6.26 17.72
C GLY A 153 9.68 -5.20 16.91
N LYS A 154 9.25 -5.49 15.66
CA LYS A 154 8.61 -4.55 14.75
C LYS A 154 7.31 -5.12 14.18
N PHE A 155 6.45 -4.21 13.71
CA PHE A 155 5.22 -4.55 13.02
C PHE A 155 5.45 -4.71 11.51
N GLU A 156 4.98 -5.83 10.97
CA GLU A 156 4.93 -6.11 9.54
C GLU A 156 3.48 -6.08 9.05
N PRO A 157 3.21 -5.68 7.78
CA PRO A 157 1.87 -5.76 7.23
C PRO A 157 1.47 -7.22 6.93
N VAL A 158 0.18 -7.50 7.08
CA VAL A 158 -0.44 -8.71 6.54
C VAL A 158 -1.39 -8.28 5.44
N SER A 159 -1.22 -8.84 4.24
CA SER A 159 -2.13 -8.52 3.14
C SER A 159 -3.52 -9.09 3.43
N PHE A 160 -4.52 -8.22 3.38
CA PHE A 160 -5.91 -8.54 3.62
C PHE A 160 -6.80 -7.57 2.87
N ASP A 161 -7.99 -8.02 2.47
CA ASP A 161 -9.04 -7.22 1.88
C ASP A 161 -8.57 -6.45 0.62
N GLY A 162 -7.77 -7.14 -0.18
CA GLY A 162 -7.11 -6.61 -1.39
C GLY A 162 -8.06 -6.43 -2.56
N HIS A 163 -9.30 -6.02 -2.30
CA HIS A 163 -10.24 -5.77 -3.38
C HIS A 163 -10.33 -4.29 -3.76
N ARG A 164 -10.77 -4.04 -4.98
CA ARG A 164 -11.16 -2.72 -5.45
C ARG A 164 -12.49 -2.36 -4.79
N GLY A 165 -12.55 -1.31 -3.98
CA GLY A 165 -13.76 -0.90 -3.26
C GLY A 165 -14.96 -0.72 -4.18
N ARG A 166 -16.16 -1.17 -3.74
CA ARG A 166 -17.41 -1.00 -4.50
C ARG A 166 -17.80 0.45 -4.72
N ASN A 167 -17.42 1.32 -3.80
CA ASN A 167 -17.80 2.72 -3.74
C ASN A 167 -16.79 3.65 -4.39
N HIS A 168 -15.76 3.10 -5.07
CA HIS A 168 -14.92 3.98 -5.85
C HIS A 168 -15.80 4.60 -6.94
N PRO A 169 -16.08 5.93 -6.93
CA PRO A 169 -17.07 6.56 -7.82
C PRO A 169 -16.79 6.35 -9.31
N ASN A 170 -15.67 5.74 -9.64
CA ASN A 170 -15.13 5.63 -10.98
C ASN A 170 -15.30 4.28 -11.65
N PHE A 171 -15.86 3.29 -10.95
CA PHE A 171 -16.29 2.09 -11.65
C PHE A 171 -17.46 2.36 -12.61
N ASN A 172 -18.20 3.45 -12.40
CA ASN A 172 -19.42 3.76 -13.18
C ASN A 172 -19.23 4.80 -14.28
N LYS A 173 -18.08 5.43 -14.40
CA LYS A 173 -17.81 6.38 -15.51
C LYS A 173 -16.35 6.29 -15.90
N LEU A 174 -16.13 6.23 -17.17
CA LEU A 174 -14.91 6.42 -17.94
C LEU A 174 -14.14 7.73 -17.58
N ASN A 175 -14.09 8.09 -16.32
CA ASN A 175 -13.36 9.27 -15.88
C ASN A 175 -11.89 8.90 -15.79
N LYS A 176 -11.14 9.28 -16.80
CA LYS A 176 -9.71 9.01 -16.98
C LYS A 176 -8.86 9.47 -15.79
N ASP A 177 -9.33 10.45 -15.02
CA ASP A 177 -8.54 11.12 -13.98
C ASP A 177 -8.35 10.24 -12.72
N TYR A 178 -9.33 9.43 -12.36
CA TYR A 178 -9.21 8.58 -11.17
C TYR A 178 -8.36 7.32 -11.36
N ASN A 179 -8.22 6.86 -12.60
CA ASN A 179 -7.30 5.76 -12.90
C ASN A 179 -5.82 6.13 -12.69
N ASN A 180 -5.55 7.39 -12.40
CA ASN A 180 -4.21 7.91 -12.23
C ASN A 180 -3.83 8.15 -10.76
N GLN A 181 -4.78 8.04 -9.82
CA GLN A 181 -4.50 8.30 -8.41
C GLN A 181 -3.59 7.25 -7.77
N ILE A 182 -2.70 7.71 -6.90
CA ILE A 182 -1.89 6.92 -5.99
C ILE A 182 -2.12 7.41 -4.56
N ILE A 183 -1.64 6.68 -3.57
CA ILE A 183 -1.82 7.04 -2.15
C ILE A 183 -1.36 8.48 -1.87
N LEU A 184 -0.27 8.93 -2.47
CA LEU A 184 0.25 10.29 -2.27
C LEU A 184 -0.68 11.39 -2.79
N ASP A 185 -1.55 11.10 -3.76
CA ASP A 185 -2.51 12.10 -4.23
C ASP A 185 -3.48 12.53 -3.12
N TYR A 186 -3.80 11.60 -2.21
CA TYR A 186 -4.63 11.91 -1.04
C TYR A 186 -3.90 12.79 -0.02
N LEU A 187 -2.58 12.67 0.09
CA LEU A 187 -1.76 13.50 0.97
C LEU A 187 -1.70 14.96 0.50
N TYR A 188 -1.73 15.18 -0.83
CA TYR A 188 -1.51 16.50 -1.42
C TYR A 188 -2.77 17.19 -1.93
N ASN A 189 -3.87 16.48 -2.12
CA ASN A 189 -5.11 17.03 -2.68
C ASN A 189 -6.01 17.74 -1.66
N HIS A 190 -5.59 17.83 -0.39
CA HIS A 190 -6.30 18.56 0.64
C HIS A 190 -5.54 19.82 1.00
N ASP A 191 -6.27 20.93 1.24
CA ASP A 191 -5.72 22.26 1.58
C ASP A 191 -4.74 22.20 2.75
N ASP A 192 -4.89 21.21 3.64
CA ASP A 192 -4.06 20.98 4.83
C ASP A 192 -2.90 19.99 4.61
N ASN A 193 -2.69 19.46 3.41
CA ASN A 193 -1.67 18.44 3.07
C ASN A 193 -1.76 17.15 3.92
N PHE A 194 -2.96 16.65 4.19
CA PHE A 194 -3.19 15.48 5.03
C PHE A 194 -4.11 14.47 4.37
N PHE A 195 -3.91 13.19 4.70
CA PHE A 195 -4.94 12.20 4.44
C PHE A 195 -6.20 12.61 5.23
N PRO A 196 -7.38 12.59 4.58
CA PRO A 196 -8.61 13.00 5.25
C PRO A 196 -8.88 12.13 6.48
N ASP A 197 -9.67 12.66 7.42
CA ASP A 197 -10.14 11.98 8.64
C ASP A 197 -10.99 10.75 8.36
N THR A 198 -10.75 10.14 7.26
CA THR A 198 -11.43 8.95 6.76
C THR A 198 -10.62 7.71 7.11
N ALA A 199 -11.08 6.61 6.58
CA ALA A 199 -10.43 5.30 6.65
C ALA A 199 -8.91 5.28 6.31
N LEU A 200 -8.37 6.33 5.70
CA LEU A 200 -6.95 6.47 5.31
C LEU A 200 -6.12 7.33 6.28
N GLY A 201 -6.74 7.98 7.26
CA GLY A 201 -6.06 8.95 8.13
C GLY A 201 -4.83 8.39 8.87
N TRP A 202 -4.80 7.09 9.18
CA TRP A 202 -3.64 6.45 9.82
C TRP A 202 -2.36 6.51 8.98
N LEU A 203 -2.46 6.69 7.65
CA LEU A 203 -1.30 6.83 6.76
C LEU A 203 -0.51 8.10 7.05
N ASN A 204 -1.13 9.12 7.64
CA ASN A 204 -0.43 10.31 8.10
C ASN A 204 0.73 9.97 9.03
N LEU A 205 0.58 8.95 9.88
CA LEU A 205 1.62 8.51 10.82
C LEU A 205 2.85 7.91 10.12
N PHE A 206 2.72 7.51 8.87
CA PHE A 206 3.82 6.98 8.05
C PHE A 206 4.49 8.07 7.22
N PHE A 207 3.69 8.92 6.59
CA PHE A 207 4.19 9.92 5.65
C PHE A 207 4.56 11.26 6.30
N LEU A 208 4.12 11.52 7.52
CA LEU A 208 4.39 12.77 8.21
C LEU A 208 5.03 12.52 9.58
N ASN A 209 5.87 13.46 9.99
CA ASN A 209 6.41 13.49 11.35
C ASN A 209 5.47 14.25 12.30
N LYS A 210 5.85 14.33 13.58
CA LYS A 210 5.09 15.06 14.62
C LYS A 210 4.83 16.54 14.29
N ASP A 211 5.74 17.16 13.55
CA ASP A 211 5.62 18.57 13.13
C ASP A 211 4.81 18.73 11.84
N LYS A 212 4.11 17.66 11.43
CA LYS A 212 3.32 17.59 10.20
C LYS A 212 4.15 17.83 8.93
N LYS A 213 5.45 17.59 9.00
CA LYS A 213 6.35 17.63 7.86
C LYS A 213 6.55 16.25 7.27
N LEU A 214 6.82 16.21 5.97
CA LEU A 214 7.05 14.96 5.26
C LEU A 214 8.16 14.12 5.93
N ASN A 215 7.87 12.85 6.18
CA ASN A 215 8.87 11.85 6.53
C ASN A 215 9.63 11.44 5.27
N GLU A 216 10.68 12.18 4.95
CA GLU A 216 11.43 11.99 3.70
C GLU A 216 11.99 10.59 3.54
N ASN A 217 12.40 9.94 4.63
CA ASN A 217 12.96 8.60 4.58
C ASN A 217 11.91 7.58 4.13
N PHE A 218 10.71 7.62 4.72
CA PHE A 218 9.63 6.73 4.34
C PHE A 218 9.10 7.06 2.94
N TYR A 219 9.00 8.33 2.62
CA TYR A 219 8.60 8.79 1.28
C TYR A 219 9.53 8.25 0.18
N LYS A 220 10.85 8.43 0.33
CA LYS A 220 11.86 7.92 -0.61
C LYS A 220 11.74 6.41 -0.78
N LEU A 221 11.66 5.70 0.33
CA LEU A 221 11.50 4.25 0.34
C LEU A 221 10.22 3.80 -0.40
N TYR A 222 9.11 4.48 -0.17
CA TYR A 222 7.85 4.19 -0.86
C TYR A 222 7.96 4.44 -2.39
N ILE A 223 8.61 5.52 -2.82
CA ILE A 223 8.87 5.78 -4.24
C ILE A 223 9.75 4.69 -4.85
N GLU A 224 10.82 4.27 -4.16
CA GLU A 224 11.66 3.15 -4.61
C GLU A 224 10.86 1.85 -4.79
N LYS A 225 9.93 1.56 -3.86
CA LYS A 225 9.07 0.37 -4.00
C LYS A 225 8.04 0.51 -5.13
N LEU A 226 7.50 1.71 -5.36
CA LEU A 226 6.67 1.97 -6.54
C LEU A 226 7.45 1.74 -7.84
N GLU A 227 8.68 2.23 -7.93
CA GLU A 227 9.54 1.98 -9.10
C GLU A 227 9.81 0.48 -9.30
N LEU A 228 10.10 -0.23 -8.22
CA LEU A 228 10.34 -1.68 -8.26
C LEU A 228 9.12 -2.43 -8.81
N VAL A 229 7.95 -2.27 -8.16
CA VAL A 229 6.75 -3.06 -8.49
C VAL A 229 6.15 -2.69 -9.85
N THR A 230 6.39 -1.47 -10.32
CA THR A 230 5.94 -1.02 -11.64
C THR A 230 6.94 -1.30 -12.77
N SER A 231 8.15 -1.80 -12.45
CA SER A 231 9.17 -2.09 -13.46
C SER A 231 8.73 -3.22 -14.39
N ASP A 232 9.11 -3.12 -15.65
CA ASP A 232 8.78 -4.15 -16.65
C ASP A 232 9.42 -5.50 -16.30
N ASN A 233 10.61 -5.49 -15.69
CA ASN A 233 11.28 -6.71 -15.23
C ASN A 233 10.48 -7.42 -14.14
N PHE A 234 10.05 -6.68 -13.09
CA PHE A 234 9.26 -7.26 -12.01
C PHE A 234 7.93 -7.81 -12.53
N LEU A 235 7.20 -7.02 -13.32
CA LEU A 235 5.89 -7.40 -13.83
C LEU A 235 5.97 -8.61 -14.76
N ASN A 236 6.92 -8.64 -15.70
CA ASN A 236 7.07 -9.75 -16.63
C ASN A 236 7.48 -11.04 -15.90
N THR A 237 8.40 -10.96 -14.94
CA THR A 237 8.80 -12.12 -14.13
C THR A 237 7.63 -12.64 -13.31
N PHE A 238 6.92 -11.75 -12.61
CA PHE A 238 5.77 -12.09 -11.79
C PHE A 238 4.63 -12.73 -12.59
N LEU A 239 4.25 -12.12 -13.71
CA LEU A 239 3.13 -12.61 -14.54
C LEU A 239 3.48 -13.87 -15.30
N SER A 240 4.71 -13.99 -15.83
CA SER A 240 5.14 -15.17 -16.58
C SER A 240 5.13 -16.42 -15.71
N SER A 241 5.63 -16.32 -14.48
CA SER A 241 5.64 -17.44 -13.53
C SER A 241 4.25 -17.90 -13.10
N ARG A 242 3.22 -17.08 -13.28
CA ARG A 242 1.82 -17.34 -12.85
C ARG A 242 0.81 -17.42 -14.00
N LYS A 243 1.29 -17.36 -15.24
CA LYS A 243 0.44 -17.34 -16.44
C LYS A 243 -0.61 -18.46 -16.47
N LYS A 244 -0.20 -19.66 -16.10
CA LYS A 244 -1.12 -20.84 -16.07
C LYS A 244 -2.22 -20.66 -15.02
N GLU A 245 -1.88 -20.24 -13.79
CA GLU A 245 -2.85 -20.01 -12.72
C GLU A 245 -3.82 -18.89 -13.09
N ILE A 246 -3.30 -17.76 -13.62
CA ILE A 246 -4.12 -16.61 -14.06
C ILE A 246 -5.13 -17.04 -15.13
N ASN A 247 -4.68 -17.78 -16.13
CA ASN A 247 -5.56 -18.25 -17.21
C ASN A 247 -6.65 -19.20 -16.68
N GLN A 248 -6.31 -20.12 -15.77
CA GLN A 248 -7.29 -21.02 -15.16
C GLN A 248 -8.34 -20.25 -14.34
N ILE A 249 -7.91 -19.29 -13.51
CA ILE A 249 -8.81 -18.47 -12.70
C ILE A 249 -9.74 -17.65 -13.60
N ASN A 250 -9.19 -16.97 -14.61
CA ASN A 250 -9.99 -16.19 -15.56
C ASN A 250 -11.02 -17.09 -16.29
N SER A 251 -10.62 -18.30 -16.69
CA SER A 251 -11.53 -19.23 -17.35
C SER A 251 -12.70 -19.64 -16.44
N HIS A 252 -12.41 -19.92 -15.15
CA HIS A 252 -13.46 -20.29 -14.20
C HIS A 252 -14.38 -19.11 -13.92
N ILE A 253 -13.84 -17.90 -13.71
CA ILE A 253 -14.63 -16.69 -13.49
C ILE A 253 -15.52 -16.41 -14.72
N TYR A 254 -14.95 -16.54 -15.93
CA TYR A 254 -15.68 -16.33 -17.17
C TYR A 254 -16.85 -17.29 -17.31
N SER A 255 -16.68 -18.58 -17.00
CA SER A 255 -17.76 -19.57 -17.11
C SER A 255 -18.92 -19.28 -16.16
N ASP A 256 -18.63 -18.77 -14.94
CA ASP A 256 -19.66 -18.58 -13.91
C ASP A 256 -20.29 -17.18 -13.93
N TYR A 257 -19.56 -16.17 -14.43
CA TYR A 257 -19.96 -14.75 -14.31
C TYR A 257 -20.03 -13.99 -15.64
N TYR A 258 -19.94 -14.67 -16.77
CA TYR A 258 -19.97 -14.02 -18.09
C TYR A 258 -21.18 -13.09 -18.30
N LEU A 259 -22.37 -13.53 -17.86
CA LEU A 259 -23.61 -12.75 -17.98
C LEU A 259 -23.64 -11.53 -17.03
N PHE A 260 -23.04 -11.65 -15.86
CA PHE A 260 -23.00 -10.56 -14.87
C PHE A 260 -22.12 -9.39 -15.32
N ASP A 261 -21.02 -9.65 -15.99
CA ASP A 261 -20.10 -8.60 -16.45
C ASP A 261 -20.72 -7.73 -17.55
N ASN A 262 -21.61 -8.31 -18.35
CA ASN A 262 -22.30 -7.60 -19.43
C ASN A 262 -23.59 -6.89 -18.99
N LEU A 263 -24.24 -7.37 -17.93
CA LEU A 263 -25.57 -6.88 -17.54
C LEU A 263 -25.54 -5.82 -16.42
N LEU A 264 -24.48 -5.76 -15.60
CA LEU A 264 -24.48 -4.97 -14.36
C LEU A 264 -23.58 -3.75 -14.40
N THR A 265 -23.25 -3.19 -15.55
CA THR A 265 -22.63 -1.85 -15.70
C THR A 265 -21.28 -1.65 -14.99
N ARG A 266 -20.61 -2.71 -14.51
CA ARG A 266 -19.34 -2.58 -13.81
C ARG A 266 -18.11 -2.59 -14.71
N GLY A 267 -18.33 -2.82 -16.00
CA GLY A 267 -17.29 -2.84 -17.05
C GLY A 267 -16.42 -4.10 -17.06
N PRO A 268 -15.91 -4.48 -18.24
CA PRO A 268 -14.95 -5.55 -18.38
C PRO A 268 -13.69 -5.18 -17.56
N GLY A 269 -13.20 -6.10 -16.74
CA GLY A 269 -12.02 -5.89 -15.89
C GLY A 269 -12.33 -5.76 -14.40
N PHE A 270 -13.59 -5.72 -13.99
CA PHE A 270 -13.94 -5.80 -12.57
C PHE A 270 -13.67 -7.20 -12.01
N TYR A 271 -14.04 -8.23 -12.77
CA TYR A 271 -13.89 -9.62 -12.39
C TYR A 271 -12.65 -10.27 -13.00
N TYR A 272 -12.25 -9.85 -14.20
CA TYR A 272 -11.18 -10.44 -14.97
C TYR A 272 -9.87 -9.68 -14.77
N PHE A 273 -8.77 -10.41 -14.84
CA PHE A 273 -7.45 -9.80 -14.90
C PHE A 273 -7.07 -9.48 -16.35
N SER A 274 -6.66 -8.25 -16.58
CA SER A 274 -6.08 -7.80 -17.84
C SER A 274 -4.62 -7.40 -17.61
N LYS A 275 -3.70 -8.12 -18.26
CA LYS A 275 -2.28 -7.77 -18.25
C LYS A 275 -2.06 -6.36 -18.80
N LYS A 276 -2.76 -6.00 -19.88
CA LYS A 276 -2.66 -4.69 -20.51
C LYS A 276 -3.06 -3.55 -19.58
N ASP A 277 -4.10 -3.76 -18.78
CA ASP A 277 -4.54 -2.74 -17.81
C ASP A 277 -3.54 -2.57 -16.68
N LEU A 278 -2.94 -3.67 -16.20
CA LEU A 278 -1.88 -3.61 -15.20
C LEU A 278 -0.62 -2.90 -15.72
N GLU A 279 -0.20 -3.22 -16.95
CA GLU A 279 0.94 -2.56 -17.61
C GLU A 279 0.68 -1.07 -17.84
N HIS A 280 -0.55 -0.71 -18.26
CA HIS A 280 -0.95 0.67 -18.38
C HIS A 280 -0.91 1.39 -17.03
N ARG A 281 -1.44 0.79 -15.96
CA ARG A 281 -1.37 1.33 -14.61
C ARG A 281 0.06 1.53 -14.15
N ALA A 282 0.92 0.55 -14.34
CA ALA A 282 2.33 0.64 -13.99
C ALA A 282 3.02 1.80 -14.72
N LYS A 283 2.76 1.95 -16.02
CA LYS A 283 3.27 3.08 -16.81
C LYS A 283 2.78 4.42 -16.26
N THR A 284 1.50 4.53 -15.94
CA THR A 284 0.91 5.74 -15.38
C THR A 284 1.58 6.13 -14.06
N ILE A 285 1.77 5.16 -13.14
CA ILE A 285 2.48 5.40 -11.88
C ILE A 285 3.90 5.87 -12.13
N ARG A 286 4.66 5.19 -13.01
CA ARG A 286 6.04 5.59 -13.35
C ARG A 286 6.11 7.00 -13.92
N THR A 287 5.18 7.34 -14.80
CA THR A 287 5.11 8.71 -15.35
C THR A 287 4.91 9.73 -14.24
N LYS A 288 4.03 9.42 -13.30
CA LYS A 288 3.70 10.30 -12.18
C LYS A 288 4.88 10.56 -11.24
N ILE A 289 5.63 9.50 -10.90
CA ILE A 289 6.78 9.60 -9.98
C ILE A 289 8.09 10.00 -10.66
N ARG A 290 8.14 9.99 -11.99
CA ARG A 290 9.34 10.31 -12.80
C ARG A 290 9.13 11.51 -13.71
N THR A 291 8.47 12.56 -13.24
CA THR A 291 8.29 13.76 -14.06
C THR A 291 9.64 14.32 -14.46
N GLU A 292 9.88 14.43 -15.74
CA GLU A 292 11.10 15.03 -16.25
C GLU A 292 11.11 16.52 -15.90
N SER A 293 12.19 16.99 -15.28
CA SER A 293 12.35 18.40 -14.90
C SER A 293 12.25 19.38 -16.08
N ASN A 294 12.52 18.88 -17.28
CA ASN A 294 12.42 19.65 -18.51
C ASN A 294 11.00 20.09 -18.88
N ASN A 295 9.98 19.43 -18.32
CA ASN A 295 8.58 19.75 -18.61
C ASN A 295 8.02 20.85 -17.70
N TYR A 296 8.72 21.20 -16.60
CA TYR A 296 8.23 22.16 -15.61
C TYR A 296 9.37 23.02 -15.04
N PRO A 297 10.18 23.70 -15.89
CA PRO A 297 11.34 24.49 -15.42
C PRO A 297 10.92 25.64 -14.51
N GLU A 298 9.71 26.17 -14.65
CA GLU A 298 9.17 27.27 -13.86
C GLU A 298 8.90 26.91 -12.39
N TYR A 299 8.78 25.63 -12.09
CA TYR A 299 8.54 25.15 -10.71
C TYR A 299 9.82 24.78 -9.97
N ILE A 300 10.97 24.88 -10.63
CA ILE A 300 12.27 24.61 -10.04
C ILE A 300 13.05 25.91 -9.96
N GLN A 301 13.35 26.36 -8.76
CA GLN A 301 14.19 27.53 -8.55
C GLN A 301 15.52 27.10 -7.90
N ALA A 302 16.61 27.56 -8.48
CA ALA A 302 17.93 27.40 -7.91
C ALA A 302 18.50 28.75 -7.52
N GLY A 303 19.15 28.83 -6.37
CA GLY A 303 19.79 30.04 -5.87
C GLY A 303 20.98 29.71 -4.95
N ILE A 304 21.85 30.68 -4.74
CA ILE A 304 22.96 30.55 -3.80
C ILE A 304 22.63 31.37 -2.55
N GLU A 305 22.49 30.72 -1.43
CA GLU A 305 22.31 31.35 -0.12
C GLU A 305 23.45 30.87 0.82
N ASN A 306 24.18 31.78 1.44
CA ASN A 306 25.26 31.48 2.36
C ASN A 306 26.29 30.47 1.79
N ASN A 307 26.75 30.69 0.56
CA ASN A 307 27.66 29.81 -0.18
C ASN A 307 27.15 28.36 -0.38
N LYS A 308 25.85 28.14 -0.27
CA LYS A 308 25.20 26.84 -0.56
C LYS A 308 24.26 26.99 -1.74
N LEU A 309 24.33 26.05 -2.66
CA LEU A 309 23.31 25.91 -3.71
C LEU A 309 22.02 25.38 -3.09
N ILE A 310 20.95 26.16 -3.19
CA ILE A 310 19.62 25.78 -2.75
C ILE A 310 18.76 25.57 -3.98
N ILE A 311 18.21 24.37 -4.13
CA ILE A 311 17.24 24.04 -5.18
C ILE A 311 15.88 23.88 -4.51
N LYS A 312 14.95 24.76 -4.86
CA LYS A 312 13.57 24.70 -4.38
C LYS A 312 12.68 24.08 -5.45
N ASN A 313 11.98 23.01 -5.08
CA ASN A 313 10.99 22.38 -5.93
C ASN A 313 9.59 22.87 -5.52
N TYR A 314 8.95 23.62 -6.41
CA TYR A 314 7.59 24.13 -6.21
C TYR A 314 6.53 23.30 -6.97
N LEU A 315 6.90 22.11 -7.49
CA LEU A 315 5.94 21.19 -8.07
C LEU A 315 4.90 20.81 -7.01
N ARG A 316 3.75 21.44 -7.09
CA ARG A 316 2.59 21.16 -6.24
C ARG A 316 1.64 20.20 -6.95
N HIS A 317 1.16 19.21 -6.25
CA HIS A 317 -0.07 18.46 -6.47
C HIS A 317 -0.16 17.45 -7.63
N GLU A 318 0.59 17.51 -8.70
CA GLU A 318 0.36 16.60 -9.83
C GLU A 318 1.55 15.67 -10.15
N HIS A 319 2.74 15.99 -9.65
CA HIS A 319 3.96 15.27 -10.01
C HIS A 319 4.91 15.09 -8.83
N TYR A 320 5.11 13.86 -8.43
CA TYR A 320 6.06 13.47 -7.38
C TYR A 320 7.44 13.23 -7.98
N ALA A 321 8.02 14.25 -8.59
CA ALA A 321 9.30 14.12 -9.24
C ALA A 321 10.45 14.17 -8.24
N SER A 322 11.31 13.17 -8.28
CA SER A 322 12.68 13.30 -7.78
C SER A 322 13.46 14.17 -8.75
N ILE A 323 14.00 15.30 -8.29
CA ILE A 323 14.89 16.13 -9.11
C ILE A 323 16.26 15.47 -9.10
N ILE A 324 16.68 14.95 -10.24
CA ILE A 324 18.05 14.52 -10.45
C ILE A 324 18.78 15.65 -11.16
N VAL A 325 19.67 16.32 -10.44
CA VAL A 325 20.59 17.32 -11.05
C VAL A 325 21.65 16.55 -11.82
N LYS A 326 21.51 16.50 -13.15
CA LYS A 326 22.47 15.83 -14.03
C LYS A 326 23.70 16.71 -14.31
N GLU A 327 23.47 18.01 -14.44
CA GLU A 327 24.52 18.95 -14.78
C GLU A 327 24.19 20.32 -14.21
N LEU A 328 25.19 21.04 -13.77
CA LEU A 328 25.09 22.41 -13.27
C LEU A 328 25.94 23.28 -14.17
N ILE A 329 25.29 24.06 -15.02
CA ILE A 329 25.96 25.00 -15.91
C ILE A 329 25.95 26.37 -15.23
N CYS A 330 27.10 26.86 -14.83
CA CYS A 330 27.27 28.23 -14.32
C CYS A 330 27.84 29.11 -15.45
N GLU A 331 27.08 30.09 -15.88
CA GLU A 331 27.50 31.05 -16.93
C GLU A 331 28.50 32.13 -16.46
N PHE A 332 29.02 31.99 -15.25
CA PHE A 332 30.03 32.92 -14.71
C PHE A 332 31.40 32.24 -14.63
N ASP A 333 32.43 32.98 -15.02
CA ASP A 333 33.84 32.58 -15.25
C ASP A 333 34.58 31.89 -14.08
N ASN A 334 33.92 31.34 -13.09
CA ASN A 334 34.52 30.57 -12.02
C ASN A 334 33.91 29.16 -11.95
N ILE A 335 34.66 28.21 -12.48
CA ILE A 335 34.36 26.79 -12.40
C ILE A 335 34.57 26.31 -10.95
N TYR A 336 33.50 26.09 -10.22
CA TYR A 336 33.55 25.36 -8.94
C TYR A 336 33.40 23.88 -9.23
N SER A 337 34.44 23.09 -9.00
CA SER A 337 34.35 21.65 -9.06
C SER A 337 33.50 21.13 -7.90
N LEU A 338 32.33 20.59 -8.20
CA LEU A 338 31.53 19.83 -7.24
C LEU A 338 32.24 18.50 -6.94
N LYS A 339 32.83 18.38 -5.74
CA LYS A 339 33.17 17.05 -5.21
C LYS A 339 31.87 16.29 -4.99
N LYS A 340 31.83 15.05 -5.48
CA LYS A 340 30.67 14.11 -5.28
C LYS A 340 30.18 14.19 -3.84
N LEU A 341 28.92 14.57 -3.70
CA LEU A 341 28.11 14.33 -2.50
C LEU A 341 27.64 12.88 -2.48
#